data_f7c7b00f9c9da62f1e6b4155da98ec0a
#
_entry.id   f7c7b00f9c9da62f1e6b4155da98ec0a
#
_cell.length_a   1.000
_cell.length_b   1.000
_cell.length_c   1.000
_cell.angle_alpha   90.00
_cell.angle_beta   90.00
_cell.angle_gamma   90.00
#
_symmetry.space_group_name_H-M   'P 1'
#
loop_
_entity.id
_entity.type
_entity.pdbx_description
1 polymer ?
#
loop_
_entity_poly.entity_id
_entity_poly.type
_entity_poly.pdbx_seq_one_letter_code
_entity_poly.pdbx_strand_id
1 'polypeptide(L)'
;MIIIDNLQQLLNNINTGEPVLVYFSGENCSVCKVLKPKIEEEVLKQFPKFKLFEVKADWNKEITSHFTIFSIPTTLIFFDSKEFKRVGRNMSVALFIEELKRPYHLMCED
;
A
#
# COMPACT_ATOMS: atom_id res chain seq x y z
N MET A 1 9.23 1.74 -4.40
CA MET A 1 7.79 1.93 -4.76
C MET A 1 7.67 2.90 -5.92
N ILE A 2 6.75 2.63 -6.81
CA ILE A 2 6.49 3.51 -7.95
C ILE A 2 5.61 4.67 -7.48
N ILE A 3 6.00 5.90 -7.80
CA ILE A 3 5.23 7.09 -7.44
C ILE A 3 4.02 7.21 -8.37
N ILE A 4 2.85 7.40 -7.79
CA ILE A 4 1.60 7.57 -8.54
C ILE A 4 1.38 9.06 -8.82
N ASP A 5 1.04 9.38 -10.07
CA ASP A 5 0.84 10.76 -10.52
C ASP A 5 -0.64 11.18 -10.50
N ASN A 6 -1.55 10.25 -10.71
CA ASN A 6 -2.97 10.58 -10.75
C ASN A 6 -3.85 9.37 -10.42
N LEU A 7 -5.11 9.63 -10.16
CA LEU A 7 -6.07 8.60 -9.73
C LEU A 7 -6.25 7.50 -10.78
N GLN A 8 -6.35 7.89 -12.06
CA GLN A 8 -6.58 6.90 -13.11
C GLN A 8 -5.44 5.90 -13.21
N GLN A 9 -4.21 6.37 -13.07
CA GLN A 9 -3.03 5.51 -13.07
C GLN A 9 -3.13 4.48 -11.93
N LEU A 10 -3.51 4.93 -10.75
CA LEU A 10 -3.62 4.04 -9.59
C LEU A 10 -4.74 3.02 -9.79
N LEU A 11 -5.91 3.48 -10.24
CA LEU A 11 -7.05 2.59 -10.47
C LEU A 11 -6.73 1.53 -11.52
N ASN A 12 -6.04 1.91 -12.59
CA ASN A 12 -5.64 0.96 -13.62
C ASN A 12 -4.75 -0.15 -13.04
N ASN A 13 -3.86 0.20 -12.14
CA ASN A 13 -2.98 -0.77 -11.51
C ASN A 13 -3.71 -1.67 -10.50
N ILE A 14 -4.65 -1.11 -9.75
CA ILE A 14 -5.47 -1.89 -8.81
C ILE A 14 -6.34 -2.88 -9.58
N ASN A 15 -6.90 -2.44 -10.71
CA ASN A 15 -7.85 -3.24 -11.48
C ASN A 15 -7.22 -4.38 -12.29
N THR A 16 -5.90 -4.54 -12.24
CA THR A 16 -5.25 -5.71 -12.85
C THR A 16 -5.59 -7.01 -12.11
N GLY A 17 -6.05 -6.90 -10.87
CA GLY A 17 -6.31 -8.07 -10.03
C GLY A 17 -5.09 -8.60 -9.30
N GLU A 18 -3.90 -8.08 -9.60
CA GLU A 18 -2.67 -8.47 -8.90
C GLU A 18 -2.68 -7.91 -7.47
N PRO A 19 -1.89 -8.49 -6.56
CA PRO A 19 -1.78 -7.93 -5.21
C PRO A 19 -1.07 -6.57 -5.28
N VAL A 20 -1.70 -5.57 -4.67
CA VAL A 20 -1.24 -4.18 -4.72
C VAL A 20 -1.15 -3.60 -3.32
N LEU A 21 -0.04 -2.92 -3.04
CA LEU A 21 0.12 -2.14 -1.83
C LEU A 21 0.24 -0.67 -2.22
N VAL A 22 -0.55 0.18 -1.59
CA VAL A 22 -0.50 1.63 -1.81
C VAL A 22 -0.11 2.29 -0.50
N TYR A 23 1.02 3.01 -0.52
CA TYR A 23 1.56 3.69 0.64
C TYR A 23 1.32 5.20 0.50
N PHE A 24 0.51 5.74 1.39
CA PHE A 24 0.23 7.18 1.41
C PHE A 24 1.20 7.86 2.37
N SER A 25 2.00 8.77 1.84
CA SER A 25 3.02 9.48 2.60
C SER A 25 2.85 10.99 2.45
N GLY A 26 3.69 11.76 3.14
CA GLY A 26 3.71 13.21 3.04
C GLY A 26 5.14 13.71 3.10
N GLU A 27 5.33 14.97 2.72
CA GLU A 27 6.65 15.56 2.60
C GLU A 27 7.37 15.72 3.93
N ASN A 28 6.64 16.18 4.96
CA ASN A 28 7.22 16.43 6.29
C ASN A 28 6.80 15.36 7.28
N CYS A 29 6.80 14.10 6.85
CA CYS A 29 6.35 12.99 7.67
C CYS A 29 7.54 12.09 8.01
N SER A 30 8.12 12.27 9.21
CA SER A 30 9.26 11.46 9.62
C SER A 30 8.91 9.99 9.79
N VAL A 31 7.70 9.69 10.30
CA VAL A 31 7.23 8.31 10.45
C VAL A 31 7.13 7.63 9.09
N CYS A 32 6.65 8.36 8.07
CA CYS A 32 6.56 7.84 6.70
C CYS A 32 7.93 7.42 6.15
N LYS A 33 8.95 8.23 6.42
CA LYS A 33 10.30 7.98 5.93
C LYS A 33 10.95 6.77 6.59
N VAL A 34 10.64 6.54 7.85
CA VAL A 34 11.17 5.39 8.59
C VAL A 34 10.45 4.11 8.21
N LEU A 35 9.13 4.18 8.07
CA LEU A 35 8.29 3.01 7.85
C LEU A 35 8.39 2.47 6.42
N LYS A 36 8.52 3.35 5.44
CA LYS A 36 8.53 2.95 4.02
C LYS A 36 9.57 1.88 3.70
N PRO A 37 10.88 2.05 4.03
CA PRO A 37 11.86 1.03 3.68
C PRO A 37 11.60 -0.31 4.38
N LYS A 38 11.06 -0.29 5.58
CA LYS A 38 10.75 -1.52 6.31
C LYS A 38 9.62 -2.29 5.64
N ILE A 39 8.56 -1.59 5.23
CA ILE A 39 7.44 -2.20 4.54
C ILE A 39 7.90 -2.75 3.19
N GLU A 40 8.60 -1.94 2.42
CA GLU A 40 9.06 -2.29 1.08
C GLU A 40 9.94 -3.54 1.12
N GLU A 41 10.92 -3.55 2.00
CA GLU A 41 11.85 -4.65 2.12
C GLU A 41 11.14 -5.95 2.51
N GLU A 42 10.31 -5.90 3.57
CA GLU A 42 9.66 -7.10 4.06
C GLU A 42 8.59 -7.63 3.11
N VAL A 43 7.82 -6.76 2.49
CA VAL A 43 6.78 -7.19 1.56
C VAL A 43 7.41 -7.84 0.32
N LEU A 44 8.43 -7.23 -0.26
CA LEU A 44 9.07 -7.79 -1.45
C LEU A 44 9.79 -9.10 -1.15
N LYS A 45 10.35 -9.22 0.04
CA LYS A 45 11.02 -10.44 0.47
C LYS A 45 10.04 -11.60 0.66
N GLN A 46 8.92 -11.34 1.32
CA GLN A 46 7.94 -12.39 1.67
C GLN A 46 6.91 -12.62 0.56
N PHE A 47 6.57 -11.58 -0.19
CA PHE A 47 5.46 -11.60 -1.15
C PHE A 47 5.87 -10.93 -2.46
N PRO A 48 6.73 -11.60 -3.26
CA PRO A 48 7.34 -10.95 -4.44
C PRO A 48 6.37 -10.57 -5.55
N LYS A 49 5.15 -11.07 -5.54
CA LYS A 49 4.17 -10.70 -6.56
C LYS A 49 3.50 -9.34 -6.30
N PHE A 50 3.69 -8.77 -5.12
CA PHE A 50 3.11 -7.46 -4.81
C PHE A 50 3.67 -6.36 -5.69
N LYS A 51 2.76 -5.50 -6.18
CA LYS A 51 3.11 -4.23 -6.82
C LYS A 51 3.02 -3.15 -5.75
N LEU A 52 4.08 -2.37 -5.60
CA LEU A 52 4.16 -1.36 -4.54
C LEU A 52 4.10 0.04 -5.13
N PHE A 53 3.14 0.83 -4.67
CA PHE A 53 2.96 2.20 -5.14
C PHE A 53 2.98 3.17 -3.96
N GLU A 54 3.45 4.39 -4.23
CA GLU A 54 3.47 5.46 -3.25
C GLU A 54 2.67 6.65 -3.77
N VAL A 55 1.79 7.19 -2.91
CA VAL A 55 1.03 8.40 -3.19
C VAL A 55 1.48 9.48 -2.23
N LYS A 56 1.97 10.61 -2.76
CA LYS A 56 2.28 11.78 -1.94
C LYS A 56 0.97 12.49 -1.64
N ALA A 57 0.44 12.26 -0.44
CA ALA A 57 -0.89 12.74 -0.06
C ALA A 57 -1.03 14.26 -0.18
N ASP A 58 0.04 15.00 0.10
CA ASP A 58 0.02 16.47 0.05
C ASP A 58 -0.36 17.02 -1.32
N TRP A 59 -0.07 16.27 -2.38
CA TRP A 59 -0.24 16.73 -3.76
C TRP A 59 -1.30 15.96 -4.54
N ASN A 60 -2.03 15.08 -3.89
CA ASN A 60 -2.97 14.18 -4.59
C ASN A 60 -4.31 14.10 -3.85
N LYS A 61 -4.98 15.25 -3.72
CA LYS A 61 -6.25 15.32 -3.01
C LYS A 61 -7.34 14.45 -3.62
N GLU A 62 -7.35 14.33 -4.94
CA GLU A 62 -8.32 13.48 -5.62
C GLU A 62 -8.17 12.02 -5.18
N ILE A 63 -6.92 11.55 -5.08
CA ILE A 63 -6.65 10.18 -4.67
C ILE A 63 -6.99 9.96 -3.20
N THR A 64 -6.56 10.88 -2.33
CA THR A 64 -6.83 10.76 -0.90
C THR A 64 -8.33 10.81 -0.60
N SER A 65 -9.06 11.65 -1.32
CA SER A 65 -10.52 11.72 -1.19
C SER A 65 -11.20 10.45 -1.66
N HIS A 66 -10.75 9.93 -2.80
CA HIS A 66 -11.32 8.72 -3.37
C HIS A 66 -11.23 7.53 -2.40
N PHE A 67 -10.09 7.37 -1.73
CA PHE A 67 -9.86 6.27 -0.79
C PHE A 67 -10.13 6.63 0.66
N THR A 68 -10.62 7.83 0.91
CA THR A 68 -10.95 8.28 2.28
C THR A 68 -9.74 8.19 3.20
N ILE A 69 -8.65 8.84 2.78
CA ILE A 69 -7.41 8.89 3.55
C ILE A 69 -7.40 10.16 4.38
N PHE A 70 -7.40 10.02 5.71
CA PHE A 70 -7.44 11.15 6.64
C PHE A 70 -6.13 11.41 7.36
N SER A 71 -5.23 10.45 7.35
CA SER A 71 -3.95 10.59 8.05
C SER A 71 -2.85 9.85 7.30
N ILE A 72 -1.61 10.21 7.57
CA ILE A 72 -0.43 9.58 6.98
C ILE A 72 0.54 9.14 8.09
N PRO A 73 1.29 8.07 7.85
CA PRO A 73 1.16 7.16 6.73
C PRO A 73 -0.09 6.28 6.84
N THR A 74 -0.65 5.93 5.70
CA THR A 74 -1.71 4.92 5.61
C THR A 74 -1.31 3.96 4.51
N THR A 75 -1.44 2.66 4.78
CA THR A 75 -1.11 1.61 3.82
C THR A 75 -2.37 0.84 3.49
N LEU A 76 -2.70 0.76 2.20
CA LEU A 76 -3.83 -0.02 1.72
C LEU A 76 -3.32 -1.27 1.02
N ILE A 77 -4.00 -2.39 1.23
CA ILE A 77 -3.70 -3.65 0.56
C ILE A 77 -4.90 -4.04 -0.29
N PHE A 78 -4.63 -4.37 -1.55
CA PHE A 78 -5.66 -4.85 -2.48
C PHE A 78 -5.32 -6.26 -2.95
N PHE A 79 -6.33 -7.13 -2.94
CA PHE A 79 -6.27 -8.45 -3.57
C PHE A 79 -7.48 -8.55 -4.50
N ASP A 80 -7.24 -9.00 -5.71
CA ASP A 80 -8.30 -9.17 -6.71
C ASP A 80 -9.14 -7.89 -6.87
N SER A 81 -8.44 -6.75 -6.95
CA SER A 81 -9.01 -5.41 -7.14
C SER A 81 -9.86 -4.90 -5.98
N LYS A 82 -9.84 -5.58 -4.84
CA LYS A 82 -10.64 -5.20 -3.67
C LYS A 82 -9.75 -4.86 -2.49
N GLU A 83 -10.11 -3.82 -1.75
CA GLU A 83 -9.39 -3.47 -0.54
C GLU A 83 -9.55 -4.57 0.50
N PHE A 84 -8.43 -5.15 0.89
CA PHE A 84 -8.40 -6.20 1.90
C PHE A 84 -8.13 -5.63 3.29
N LYS A 85 -7.24 -4.63 3.38
CA LYS A 85 -6.78 -4.13 4.67
C LYS A 85 -6.24 -2.72 4.53
N ARG A 86 -6.41 -1.93 5.60
CA ARG A 86 -5.72 -0.65 5.71
C ARG A 86 -5.15 -0.51 7.11
N VAL A 87 -3.94 0.04 7.21
CA VAL A 87 -3.25 0.25 8.48
C VAL A 87 -2.65 1.64 8.52
N GLY A 88 -2.62 2.24 9.71
CA GLY A 88 -2.10 3.58 9.93
C GLY A 88 -0.68 3.59 10.46
N ARG A 89 -0.30 4.72 11.09
CA ARG A 89 1.07 4.95 11.53
C ARG A 89 1.55 4.05 12.66
N ASN A 90 0.64 3.52 13.45
CA ASN A 90 0.99 2.71 14.62
C ASN A 90 1.05 1.21 14.30
N MET A 91 1.24 0.87 13.05
CA MET A 91 1.30 -0.53 12.63
C MET A 91 2.55 -1.23 13.16
N SER A 92 2.40 -2.51 13.47
CA SER A 92 3.53 -3.42 13.65
C SER A 92 3.82 -4.06 12.30
N VAL A 93 5.02 -3.84 11.77
CA VAL A 93 5.38 -4.42 10.46
C VAL A 93 5.33 -5.94 10.54
N ALA A 94 5.84 -6.53 11.63
CA ALA A 94 5.82 -7.98 11.80
C ALA A 94 4.39 -8.55 11.77
N LEU A 95 3.47 -7.91 12.49
CA LEU A 95 2.07 -8.35 12.50
C LEU A 95 1.42 -8.15 11.14
N PHE A 96 1.70 -7.02 10.50
CA PHE A 96 1.19 -6.72 9.17
C PHE A 96 1.59 -7.83 8.17
N ILE A 97 2.86 -8.20 8.16
CA ILE A 97 3.37 -9.28 7.30
C ILE A 97 2.67 -10.59 7.62
N GLU A 98 2.52 -10.91 8.90
CA GLU A 98 1.86 -12.15 9.33
C GLU A 98 0.42 -12.22 8.84
N GLU A 99 -0.30 -11.09 8.91
CA GLU A 99 -1.69 -11.03 8.46
C GLU A 99 -1.86 -11.14 6.96
N LEU A 100 -0.80 -10.85 6.18
CA LEU A 100 -0.87 -10.96 4.71
C LEU A 100 -0.56 -12.37 4.20
N LYS A 101 0.05 -13.23 5.02
CA LYS A 101 0.49 -14.55 4.55
C LYS A 101 -0.63 -15.41 3.99
N ARG A 102 -1.69 -15.58 4.75
CA ARG A 102 -2.80 -16.46 4.31
C ARG A 102 -3.51 -15.92 3.07
N PRO A 103 -3.96 -14.66 3.04
CA PRO A 103 -4.62 -14.16 1.83
C PRO A 103 -3.70 -14.16 0.62
N TYR A 104 -2.42 -13.84 0.80
CA TYR A 104 -1.47 -13.88 -0.32
C TYR A 104 -1.36 -15.29 -0.91
N HIS A 105 -1.20 -16.30 -0.05
CA HIS A 105 -1.08 -17.67 -0.52
C HIS A 105 -2.36 -18.18 -1.18
N LEU A 106 -3.52 -17.78 -0.65
CA LEU A 106 -4.80 -18.18 -1.22
C LEU A 106 -5.10 -17.51 -2.55
N MET A 107 -4.71 -16.25 -2.70
CA MET A 107 -5.07 -15.45 -3.88
C MET A 107 -3.99 -15.43 -4.97
N CYS A 108 -2.73 -15.65 -4.62
CA CYS A 108 -1.60 -15.44 -5.52
C CYS A 108 -0.73 -16.67 -5.71
N GLU A 109 -0.92 -17.69 -4.93
CA GLU A 109 -0.12 -18.91 -5.00
C GLU A 109 -0.60 -19.79 -6.13
N ASP A 110 0.33 -20.36 -6.82
CA ASP A 110 0.02 -21.28 -7.92
C ASP A 110 -0.06 -22.72 -7.44
#